data_3a3cac829ed9b6c9f7ae84b9c2b236ff
#
_entry.id   3a3cac829ed9b6c9f7ae84b9c2b236ff
#
_cell.length_a   1.000
_cell.length_b   1.000
_cell.length_c   1.000
_cell.angle_alpha   90.00
_cell.angle_beta   90.00
_cell.angle_gamma   90.00
#
_symmetry.space_group_name_H-M   'P 1'
#
loop_
_entity.id
_entity.type
_entity.pdbx_description
1 polymer ?
#
loop_
_entity_poly.entity_id
_entity_poly.type
_entity_poly.pdbx_seq_one_letter_code
_entity_poly.pdbx_strand_id
1 'polypeptide(L)'
;NLRKDHPLLAQRVRQAVRKGGQVARLNDQAQDWAMPVAHNLITPASGWVQALADVAAAVAAAKGVAAPVAGNAQAASAQAIAQMLISGERKAVLLGNAAAHHARASSLLALAQFIAAQTGATFGYLGEAANTVGAQWVGALPGPGGSNAAQMSKGGLKAVVLLHTEPAFDMAGGERAAQALSQADMVVSLNPFKANLDIADVLLPIAPFTETAGTYVNTEGRAQSFYGVVRPLGETRPGWKVLRVLGTLLGLPGFEQETIEEVRQAALPAQLTDRLSNATTASVDTSAVEHHPCVASIYQLDGIVRRAPSLQLTADARGA
;
A
#
# COMPACT_ATOMS: atom_id res chain seq x y z
N ASN A 1 7.69 -7.16 -4.43
CA ASN A 1 7.76 -8.33 -5.32
C ASN A 1 6.37 -8.94 -5.54
N LEU A 2 5.83 -8.88 -6.77
CA LEU A 2 4.48 -9.34 -7.09
C LEU A 2 4.18 -10.76 -6.59
N ARG A 3 5.14 -11.68 -6.71
CA ARG A 3 4.98 -13.08 -6.28
C ARG A 3 4.86 -13.22 -4.76
N LYS A 4 5.53 -12.35 -4.01
CA LYS A 4 5.56 -12.40 -2.54
C LYS A 4 4.39 -11.62 -1.93
N ASP A 5 4.15 -10.42 -2.43
CA ASP A 5 3.18 -9.50 -1.84
C ASP A 5 1.75 -9.80 -2.32
N HIS A 6 1.60 -10.29 -3.57
CA HIS A 6 0.31 -10.58 -4.19
C HIS A 6 0.28 -11.98 -4.86
N PRO A 7 0.47 -13.07 -4.11
CA PRO A 7 0.68 -14.41 -4.70
C PRO A 7 -0.49 -14.89 -5.55
N LEU A 8 -1.74 -14.61 -5.15
CA LEU A 8 -2.92 -15.01 -5.93
C LEU A 8 -3.04 -14.22 -7.24
N LEU A 9 -2.70 -12.92 -7.23
CA LEU A 9 -2.65 -12.12 -8.44
C LEU A 9 -1.50 -12.58 -9.35
N ALA A 10 -0.31 -12.82 -8.78
CA ALA A 10 0.83 -13.36 -9.53
C ALA A 10 0.49 -14.68 -10.23
N GLN A 11 -0.26 -15.57 -9.56
CA GLN A 11 -0.73 -16.80 -10.18
C GLN A 11 -1.68 -16.52 -11.35
N ARG A 12 -2.61 -15.56 -11.24
CA ARG A 12 -3.52 -15.16 -12.33
C ARG A 12 -2.75 -14.60 -13.52
N VAL A 13 -1.78 -13.72 -13.27
CA VAL A 13 -0.90 -13.18 -14.31
C VAL A 13 -0.09 -14.30 -14.96
N ARG A 14 0.48 -15.22 -14.17
CA ARG A 14 1.19 -16.41 -14.71
C ARG A 14 0.29 -17.26 -15.61
N GLN A 15 -0.96 -17.48 -15.23
CA GLN A 15 -1.91 -18.22 -16.08
C GLN A 15 -2.20 -17.47 -17.39
N ALA A 16 -2.30 -16.14 -17.37
CA ALA A 16 -2.44 -15.35 -18.59
C ALA A 16 -1.21 -15.48 -19.49
N VAL A 17 0.00 -15.42 -18.92
CA VAL A 17 1.26 -15.61 -19.66
C VAL A 17 1.34 -17.00 -20.28
N ARG A 18 0.94 -18.06 -19.57
CA ARG A 18 0.89 -19.44 -20.13
C ARG A 18 -0.10 -19.57 -21.30
N LYS A 19 -1.05 -18.68 -21.43
CA LYS A 19 -2.03 -18.61 -22.53
C LYS A 19 -1.62 -17.62 -23.64
N GLY A 20 -0.36 -17.17 -23.66
CA GLY A 20 0.17 -16.26 -24.67
C GLY A 20 0.12 -14.77 -24.29
N GLY A 21 -0.35 -14.43 -23.11
CA GLY A 21 -0.26 -13.06 -22.60
C GLY A 21 1.18 -12.63 -22.35
N GLN A 22 1.44 -11.33 -22.45
CA GLN A 22 2.75 -10.76 -22.21
C GLN A 22 2.76 -9.89 -20.96
N VAL A 23 3.91 -9.80 -20.29
CA VAL A 23 4.13 -8.96 -19.11
C VAL A 23 5.34 -8.08 -19.36
N ALA A 24 5.18 -6.78 -19.10
CA ALA A 24 6.27 -5.84 -18.97
C ALA A 24 6.43 -5.44 -17.50
N ARG A 25 7.66 -5.16 -17.09
CA ARG A 25 7.98 -4.72 -15.74
C ARG A 25 8.96 -3.54 -15.79
N LEU A 26 8.64 -2.50 -15.01
CA LEU A 26 9.57 -1.43 -14.64
C LEU A 26 9.89 -1.58 -13.16
N ASN A 27 11.15 -1.79 -12.80
CA ASN A 27 11.61 -1.97 -11.42
C ASN A 27 13.09 -1.59 -11.29
N ASP A 28 13.57 -1.50 -10.05
CA ASP A 28 15.00 -1.30 -9.73
C ASP A 28 15.81 -2.60 -9.75
N GLN A 29 15.15 -3.74 -9.60
CA GLN A 29 15.78 -5.06 -9.54
C GLN A 29 15.07 -6.09 -10.42
N ALA A 30 15.85 -7.03 -10.95
CA ALA A 30 15.37 -8.17 -11.69
C ALA A 30 14.94 -9.28 -10.73
N GLN A 31 13.70 -9.20 -10.23
CA GLN A 31 13.14 -10.20 -9.31
C GLN A 31 12.56 -11.39 -10.08
N ASP A 32 12.69 -12.59 -9.51
CA ASP A 32 12.04 -13.79 -10.02
C ASP A 32 10.54 -13.78 -9.69
N TRP A 33 9.70 -13.66 -10.72
CA TRP A 33 8.24 -13.74 -10.62
C TRP A 33 7.68 -15.13 -10.91
N ALA A 34 8.56 -16.13 -11.12
CA ALA A 34 8.20 -17.49 -11.52
C ALA A 34 7.34 -17.53 -12.80
N MET A 35 7.54 -16.55 -13.70
CA MET A 35 6.92 -16.47 -15.02
C MET A 35 7.81 -15.68 -15.97
N PRO A 36 7.72 -15.90 -17.30
CA PRO A 36 8.38 -15.06 -18.29
C PRO A 36 7.93 -13.60 -18.19
N VAL A 37 8.88 -12.68 -18.23
CA VAL A 37 8.66 -11.24 -18.38
C VAL A 37 9.19 -10.84 -19.75
N ALA A 38 8.29 -10.43 -20.65
CA ALA A 38 8.63 -10.14 -22.05
C ALA A 38 9.51 -8.87 -22.17
N HIS A 39 9.19 -7.85 -21.38
CA HIS A 39 9.96 -6.60 -21.37
C HIS A 39 10.31 -6.23 -19.94
N ASN A 40 11.60 -6.19 -19.64
CA ASN A 40 12.12 -5.96 -18.31
C ASN A 40 12.95 -4.67 -18.29
N LEU A 41 12.34 -3.59 -17.82
CA LEU A 41 12.97 -2.28 -17.70
C LEU A 41 13.53 -2.16 -16.27
N ILE A 42 14.84 -2.38 -16.14
CA ILE A 42 15.51 -2.28 -14.86
C ILE A 42 16.31 -0.98 -14.83
N THR A 43 15.93 -0.10 -13.90
CA THR A 43 16.59 1.19 -13.69
C THR A 43 16.41 1.60 -12.23
N PRO A 44 17.38 2.34 -11.64
CA PRO A 44 17.19 2.90 -10.30
C PRO A 44 15.88 3.68 -10.16
N ALA A 45 15.33 3.73 -8.97
CA ALA A 45 14.04 4.39 -8.72
C ALA A 45 14.04 5.86 -9.19
N SER A 46 15.17 6.56 -9.07
CA SER A 46 15.33 7.93 -9.58
C SER A 46 15.06 8.08 -11.10
N GLY A 47 15.17 6.98 -11.86
CA GLY A 47 14.91 6.95 -13.31
C GLY A 47 13.49 6.51 -13.70
N TRP A 48 12.64 6.10 -12.76
CA TRP A 48 11.32 5.52 -13.09
C TRP A 48 10.38 6.49 -13.75
N VAL A 49 10.36 7.75 -13.33
CA VAL A 49 9.50 8.77 -13.94
C VAL A 49 9.89 8.98 -15.40
N GLN A 50 11.20 9.11 -15.69
CA GLN A 50 11.68 9.27 -17.07
C GLN A 50 11.39 8.02 -17.91
N ALA A 51 11.67 6.82 -17.38
CA ALA A 51 11.39 5.58 -18.10
C ALA A 51 9.89 5.41 -18.43
N LEU A 52 9.00 5.83 -17.53
CA LEU A 52 7.56 5.80 -17.78
C LEU A 52 7.13 6.94 -18.73
N ALA A 53 7.79 8.11 -18.70
CA ALA A 53 7.59 9.19 -19.65
C ALA A 53 7.99 8.77 -21.09
N ASP A 54 9.06 7.98 -21.23
CA ASP A 54 9.47 7.42 -22.53
C ASP A 54 8.40 6.48 -23.08
N VAL A 55 7.83 5.61 -22.24
CA VAL A 55 6.70 4.74 -22.64
C VAL A 55 5.47 5.58 -23.01
N ALA A 56 5.15 6.62 -22.23
CA ALA A 56 4.04 7.53 -22.53
C ALA A 56 4.24 8.26 -23.88
N ALA A 57 5.47 8.71 -24.16
CA ALA A 57 5.83 9.34 -25.42
C ALA A 57 5.71 8.37 -26.61
N ALA A 58 6.14 7.10 -26.44
CA ALA A 58 5.98 6.07 -27.48
C ALA A 58 4.51 5.75 -27.76
N VAL A 59 3.67 5.64 -26.70
CA VAL A 59 2.22 5.48 -26.86
C VAL A 59 1.59 6.69 -27.55
N ALA A 60 1.96 7.91 -27.14
CA ALA A 60 1.47 9.16 -27.73
C ALA A 60 1.80 9.25 -29.22
N ALA A 61 3.04 8.95 -29.60
CA ALA A 61 3.48 8.92 -31.02
C ALA A 61 2.68 7.90 -31.85
N ALA A 62 2.48 6.68 -31.31
CA ALA A 62 1.72 5.65 -32.00
C ALA A 62 0.21 5.98 -32.12
N LYS A 63 -0.34 6.81 -31.23
CA LYS A 63 -1.74 7.24 -31.23
C LYS A 63 -1.96 8.60 -31.92
N GLY A 64 -0.91 9.31 -32.29
CA GLY A 64 -1.01 10.63 -32.90
C GLY A 64 -1.51 11.72 -31.96
N VAL A 65 -1.23 11.58 -30.65
CA VAL A 65 -1.63 12.54 -29.60
C VAL A 65 -0.40 13.18 -28.94
N ALA A 66 -0.60 14.30 -28.24
CA ALA A 66 0.47 14.92 -27.48
C ALA A 66 0.81 14.09 -26.23
N ALA A 67 2.11 13.91 -25.97
CA ALA A 67 2.58 13.31 -24.72
C ALA A 67 2.41 14.32 -23.55
N PRO A 68 2.14 13.86 -22.33
CA PRO A 68 1.94 14.74 -21.17
C PRO A 68 3.22 15.47 -20.75
N VAL A 69 4.39 14.93 -21.12
CA VAL A 69 5.72 15.47 -20.84
C VAL A 69 6.71 14.93 -21.87
N ALA A 70 7.86 15.60 -22.01
CA ALA A 70 8.93 15.15 -22.89
C ALA A 70 9.45 13.76 -22.48
N GLY A 71 9.59 12.86 -23.46
CA GLY A 71 10.12 11.52 -23.31
C GLY A 71 10.74 11.02 -24.60
N ASN A 72 11.61 10.01 -24.52
CA ASN A 72 12.26 9.40 -25.67
C ASN A 72 11.36 8.33 -26.30
N ALA A 73 10.47 8.73 -27.20
CA ALA A 73 9.58 7.81 -27.93
C ALA A 73 10.33 6.76 -28.78
N GLN A 74 11.61 6.97 -29.05
CA GLN A 74 12.45 6.06 -29.89
C GLN A 74 13.23 5.04 -29.04
N ALA A 75 13.16 5.11 -27.70
CA ALA A 75 13.78 4.10 -26.85
C ALA A 75 13.16 2.71 -27.15
N ALA A 76 14.00 1.74 -27.50
CA ALA A 76 13.53 0.41 -27.95
C ALA A 76 12.63 -0.28 -26.92
N SER A 77 12.97 -0.19 -25.65
CA SER A 77 12.16 -0.75 -24.55
C SER A 77 10.80 -0.04 -24.41
N ALA A 78 10.77 1.28 -24.57
CA ALA A 78 9.53 2.06 -24.51
C ALA A 78 8.60 1.72 -25.67
N GLN A 79 9.15 1.61 -26.89
CA GLN A 79 8.40 1.19 -28.09
C GLN A 79 7.82 -0.22 -27.93
N ALA A 80 8.63 -1.17 -27.43
CA ALA A 80 8.19 -2.54 -27.23
C ALA A 80 7.03 -2.63 -26.21
N ILE A 81 7.12 -1.92 -25.09
CA ILE A 81 6.04 -1.85 -24.09
C ILE A 81 4.80 -1.14 -24.65
N ALA A 82 4.98 -0.03 -25.35
CA ALA A 82 3.87 0.69 -26.00
C ALA A 82 3.14 -0.21 -27.00
N GLN A 83 3.89 -0.91 -27.88
CA GLN A 83 3.31 -1.82 -28.86
C GLN A 83 2.56 -2.98 -28.19
N MET A 84 3.12 -3.58 -27.13
CA MET A 84 2.46 -4.62 -26.34
C MET A 84 1.12 -4.13 -25.77
N LEU A 85 1.07 -2.92 -25.22
CA LEU A 85 -0.14 -2.34 -24.66
C LEU A 85 -1.16 -1.94 -25.76
N ILE A 86 -0.71 -1.49 -26.91
CA ILE A 86 -1.60 -1.10 -28.01
C ILE A 86 -2.23 -2.33 -28.66
N SER A 87 -1.46 -3.39 -28.92
CA SER A 87 -1.93 -4.60 -29.61
C SER A 87 -2.73 -5.54 -28.72
N GLY A 88 -2.58 -5.47 -27.40
CA GLY A 88 -3.28 -6.35 -26.46
C GLY A 88 -4.79 -6.11 -26.45
N GLU A 89 -5.57 -7.18 -26.35
CA GLU A 89 -7.03 -7.12 -26.24
C GLU A 89 -7.48 -6.75 -24.82
N ARG A 90 -7.03 -7.55 -23.85
CA ARG A 90 -7.24 -7.31 -22.40
C ARG A 90 -5.93 -6.93 -21.76
N LYS A 91 -5.83 -5.74 -21.27
CA LYS A 91 -4.60 -5.13 -20.81
C LYS A 91 -4.78 -4.33 -19.53
N ALA A 92 -3.73 -4.26 -18.74
CA ALA A 92 -3.72 -3.50 -17.50
C ALA A 92 -2.38 -2.79 -17.32
N VAL A 93 -2.43 -1.61 -16.71
CA VAL A 93 -1.29 -0.86 -16.19
C VAL A 93 -1.45 -0.79 -14.68
N LEU A 94 -0.53 -1.41 -13.95
CA LEU A 94 -0.62 -1.53 -12.49
C LEU A 94 0.60 -0.90 -11.83
N LEU A 95 0.36 -0.04 -10.86
CA LEU A 95 1.38 0.52 -9.98
C LEU A 95 1.48 -0.32 -8.71
N GLY A 96 2.69 -0.64 -8.29
CA GLY A 96 2.95 -1.38 -7.05
C GLY A 96 3.35 -0.48 -5.88
N ASN A 97 3.67 -1.09 -4.74
CA ASN A 97 4.02 -0.42 -3.49
C ASN A 97 5.17 0.59 -3.66
N ALA A 98 6.23 0.22 -4.35
CA ALA A 98 7.37 1.11 -4.55
C ALA A 98 6.99 2.38 -5.34
N ALA A 99 6.05 2.30 -6.28
CA ALA A 99 5.52 3.49 -6.96
C ALA A 99 4.69 4.37 -6.03
N ALA A 100 3.92 3.78 -5.11
CA ALA A 100 3.13 4.53 -4.12
C ALA A 100 4.03 5.26 -3.10
N HIS A 101 5.17 4.66 -2.74
CA HIS A 101 6.14 5.25 -1.81
C HIS A 101 7.22 6.11 -2.49
N HIS A 102 7.16 6.28 -3.81
CA HIS A 102 8.12 7.09 -4.54
C HIS A 102 7.91 8.58 -4.27
N ALA A 103 8.99 9.37 -4.18
CA ALA A 103 8.90 10.83 -3.97
C ALA A 103 8.10 11.56 -5.07
N ARG A 104 8.05 10.98 -6.29
CA ARG A 104 7.25 11.44 -7.42
C ARG A 104 6.06 10.51 -7.71
N ALA A 105 5.41 9.97 -6.69
CA ALA A 105 4.28 9.05 -6.85
C ALA A 105 3.15 9.64 -7.70
N SER A 106 2.85 10.94 -7.56
CA SER A 106 1.84 11.63 -8.37
C SER A 106 2.20 11.70 -9.86
N SER A 107 3.49 11.87 -10.19
CA SER A 107 3.97 11.85 -11.57
C SER A 107 3.88 10.45 -12.19
N LEU A 108 4.25 9.42 -11.43
CA LEU A 108 4.09 8.02 -11.87
C LEU A 108 2.60 7.68 -12.09
N LEU A 109 1.73 8.14 -11.18
CA LEU A 109 0.28 7.98 -11.31
C LEU A 109 -0.26 8.64 -12.58
N ALA A 110 0.10 9.91 -12.83
CA ALA A 110 -0.36 10.66 -13.99
C ALA A 110 0.11 10.04 -15.33
N LEU A 111 1.36 9.60 -15.40
CA LEU A 111 1.91 8.91 -16.58
C LEU A 111 1.22 7.55 -16.81
N ALA A 112 1.04 6.76 -15.77
CA ALA A 112 0.37 5.46 -15.88
C ALA A 112 -1.10 5.61 -16.28
N GLN A 113 -1.79 6.61 -15.73
CA GLN A 113 -3.16 6.96 -16.13
C GLN A 113 -3.24 7.38 -17.60
N PHE A 114 -2.30 8.21 -18.07
CA PHE A 114 -2.22 8.60 -19.49
C PHE A 114 -2.03 7.38 -20.39
N ILE A 115 -1.05 6.52 -20.07
CA ILE A 115 -0.78 5.30 -20.85
C ILE A 115 -2.04 4.41 -20.90
N ALA A 116 -2.68 4.20 -19.77
CA ALA A 116 -3.89 3.39 -19.69
C ALA A 116 -5.05 3.97 -20.50
N ALA A 117 -5.28 5.29 -20.41
CA ALA A 117 -6.32 5.97 -21.16
C ALA A 117 -6.10 5.87 -22.68
N GLN A 118 -4.86 6.10 -23.16
CA GLN A 118 -4.54 6.05 -24.59
C GLN A 118 -4.53 4.64 -25.17
N THR A 119 -4.28 3.63 -24.35
CA THR A 119 -4.28 2.22 -24.78
C THR A 119 -5.57 1.49 -24.52
N GLY A 120 -6.49 2.03 -23.73
CA GLY A 120 -7.70 1.37 -23.25
C GLY A 120 -7.41 0.29 -22.20
N ALA A 121 -6.30 0.40 -21.47
CA ALA A 121 -5.94 -0.54 -20.42
C ALA A 121 -6.71 -0.25 -19.11
N THR A 122 -7.03 -1.30 -18.36
CA THR A 122 -7.45 -1.14 -16.97
C THR A 122 -6.28 -0.59 -16.15
N PHE A 123 -6.57 0.36 -15.28
CA PHE A 123 -5.58 1.03 -14.48
C PHE A 123 -5.85 0.86 -12.98
N GLY A 124 -4.81 0.67 -12.19
CA GLY A 124 -4.95 0.58 -10.74
C GLY A 124 -3.64 0.46 -9.96
N TYR A 125 -3.80 0.48 -8.64
CA TYR A 125 -2.74 0.19 -7.68
C TYR A 125 -2.87 -1.22 -7.12
N LEU A 126 -1.72 -1.85 -6.90
CA LEU A 126 -1.59 -3.03 -6.04
C LEU A 126 -1.18 -2.52 -4.65
N GLY A 127 -2.15 -2.43 -3.75
CA GLY A 127 -1.95 -1.88 -2.41
C GLY A 127 -1.04 -2.76 -1.55
N GLU A 128 -0.29 -2.14 -0.64
CA GLU A 128 0.65 -2.82 0.26
C GLU A 128 -0.06 -3.71 1.27
N ALA A 129 -1.17 -3.21 1.84
CA ALA A 129 -1.95 -3.91 2.85
C ALA A 129 -3.31 -4.36 2.31
N ALA A 130 -3.85 -5.41 2.90
CA ALA A 130 -5.12 -6.01 2.51
C ALA A 130 -6.32 -5.04 2.62
N ASN A 131 -6.22 -3.98 3.41
CA ASN A 131 -7.30 -3.02 3.65
C ASN A 131 -6.90 -1.56 3.40
N THR A 132 -5.91 -1.29 2.57
CA THR A 132 -5.50 0.07 2.21
C THR A 132 -6.66 0.89 1.65
N VAL A 133 -7.46 0.30 0.77
CA VAL A 133 -8.65 0.94 0.19
C VAL A 133 -9.71 1.20 1.26
N GLY A 134 -9.95 0.24 2.16
CA GLY A 134 -10.89 0.42 3.26
C GLY A 134 -10.49 1.53 4.21
N ALA A 135 -9.20 1.64 4.55
CA ALA A 135 -8.69 2.71 5.39
C ALA A 135 -8.91 4.11 4.76
N GLN A 136 -8.58 4.25 3.48
CA GLN A 136 -8.86 5.49 2.75
C GLN A 136 -10.36 5.82 2.69
N TRP A 137 -11.16 4.80 2.53
CA TRP A 137 -12.59 4.93 2.38
C TRP A 137 -13.30 5.42 3.65
N VAL A 138 -12.93 4.90 4.81
CA VAL A 138 -13.45 5.36 6.10
C VAL A 138 -12.82 6.68 6.56
N GLY A 139 -11.93 7.27 5.75
CA GLY A 139 -11.29 8.54 6.08
C GLY A 139 -10.17 8.40 7.11
N ALA A 140 -9.54 7.24 7.25
CA ALA A 140 -8.34 7.05 8.08
C ALA A 140 -7.11 7.72 7.44
N LEU A 141 -7.25 9.01 7.15
CA LEU A 141 -6.27 9.88 6.52
C LEU A 141 -6.18 11.18 7.32
N PRO A 142 -5.03 11.89 7.28
CA PRO A 142 -4.94 13.20 7.92
C PRO A 142 -5.99 14.16 7.37
N GLY A 143 -6.80 14.72 8.26
CA GLY A 143 -7.69 15.83 7.94
C GLY A 143 -6.95 17.16 7.82
N PRO A 144 -7.68 18.28 7.56
CA PRO A 144 -7.09 19.62 7.56
C PRO A 144 -6.36 19.91 8.88
N GLY A 145 -5.09 20.29 8.79
CA GLY A 145 -4.22 20.52 9.96
C GLY A 145 -3.68 19.24 10.63
N GLY A 146 -4.06 18.06 10.16
CA GLY A 146 -3.52 16.80 10.65
C GLY A 146 -2.15 16.46 10.06
N SER A 147 -1.41 15.58 10.74
CA SER A 147 -0.10 15.11 10.30
C SER A 147 -0.19 13.71 9.71
N ASN A 148 0.50 13.48 8.60
CA ASN A 148 0.70 12.12 8.06
C ASN A 148 1.80 11.38 8.83
N ALA A 149 1.96 10.07 8.59
CA ALA A 149 2.93 9.24 9.28
C ALA A 149 4.38 9.78 9.17
N ALA A 150 4.77 10.31 8.00
CA ALA A 150 6.10 10.90 7.81
C ALA A 150 6.31 12.20 8.61
N GLN A 151 5.26 12.95 8.87
CA GLN A 151 5.29 14.13 9.74
C GLN A 151 5.32 13.71 11.21
N MET A 152 4.48 12.74 11.60
CA MET A 152 4.47 12.20 12.97
C MET A 152 5.82 11.59 13.37
N SER A 153 6.50 10.90 12.45
CA SER A 153 7.83 10.30 12.69
C SER A 153 8.95 11.31 12.93
N LYS A 154 8.68 12.61 12.77
CA LYS A 154 9.63 13.67 13.14
C LYS A 154 9.55 14.05 14.62
N GLY A 155 8.60 13.51 15.37
CA GLY A 155 8.34 13.82 16.76
C GLY A 155 7.53 15.10 16.98
N GLY A 156 7.60 15.64 18.20
CA GLY A 156 6.85 16.87 18.59
C GLY A 156 5.39 16.62 18.92
N LEU A 157 4.98 15.37 19.08
CA LEU A 157 3.63 14.98 19.51
C LEU A 157 3.54 14.97 21.04
N LYS A 158 2.42 15.39 21.59
CA LYS A 158 2.13 15.30 23.03
C LYS A 158 1.67 13.90 23.43
N ALA A 159 0.87 13.25 22.58
CA ALA A 159 0.40 11.91 22.82
C ALA A 159 0.42 11.09 21.51
N VAL A 160 0.72 9.82 21.64
CA VAL A 160 0.75 8.85 20.54
C VAL A 160 -0.08 7.64 20.89
N VAL A 161 -0.96 7.22 19.99
CA VAL A 161 -1.70 5.97 20.09
C VAL A 161 -1.26 5.07 18.94
N LEU A 162 -0.62 3.96 19.25
CA LEU A 162 -0.17 2.95 18.29
C LEU A 162 -1.18 1.81 18.25
N LEU A 163 -1.88 1.64 17.14
CA LEU A 163 -2.85 0.56 16.93
C LEU A 163 -2.28 -0.47 15.98
N HIS A 164 -1.95 -1.67 16.46
CA HIS A 164 -1.30 -2.75 15.71
C HIS A 164 0.01 -2.34 15.01
N THR A 165 0.66 -1.29 15.48
CA THR A 165 1.85 -0.72 14.84
C THR A 165 3.06 -0.86 15.73
N GLU A 166 4.17 -1.28 15.15
CA GLU A 166 5.51 -1.31 15.74
C GLU A 166 6.40 -0.36 14.93
N PRO A 167 6.57 0.91 15.34
CA PRO A 167 7.20 1.94 14.52
C PRO A 167 8.58 1.57 13.98
N ALA A 168 9.38 0.83 14.76
CA ALA A 168 10.70 0.36 14.32
C ALA A 168 10.66 -0.54 13.08
N PHE A 169 9.55 -1.25 12.83
CA PHE A 169 9.39 -2.18 11.71
C PHE A 169 8.40 -1.69 10.66
N ASP A 170 7.36 -0.94 11.07
CA ASP A 170 6.22 -0.61 10.24
C ASP A 170 6.31 0.80 9.65
N MET A 171 7.27 1.62 10.07
CA MET A 171 7.49 2.97 9.55
C MET A 171 8.80 3.07 8.77
N ALA A 172 8.80 3.85 7.69
CA ALA A 172 10.00 4.07 6.87
C ALA A 172 11.21 4.62 7.64
N GLY A 173 10.97 5.34 8.75
CA GLY A 173 12.01 5.84 9.63
C GLY A 173 12.64 4.78 10.55
N GLY A 174 12.02 3.60 10.67
CA GLY A 174 12.50 2.52 11.52
C GLY A 174 12.73 2.97 12.97
N GLU A 175 13.87 2.57 13.56
CA GLU A 175 14.24 2.95 14.91
C GLU A 175 14.23 4.45 15.18
N ARG A 176 14.57 5.29 14.19
CA ARG A 176 14.51 6.75 14.34
C ARG A 176 13.09 7.25 14.55
N ALA A 177 12.12 6.65 13.84
CA ALA A 177 10.72 6.97 14.03
C ALA A 177 10.24 6.52 15.41
N ALA A 178 10.61 5.33 15.86
CA ALA A 178 10.31 4.84 17.20
C ALA A 178 10.86 5.78 18.29
N GLN A 179 12.12 6.16 18.17
CA GLN A 179 12.76 7.12 19.10
C GLN A 179 12.11 8.50 19.08
N ALA A 180 11.72 9.02 17.91
CA ALA A 180 11.03 10.30 17.82
C ALA A 180 9.64 10.27 18.46
N LEU A 181 8.91 9.16 18.31
CA LEU A 181 7.60 8.98 18.93
C LEU A 181 7.68 8.75 20.43
N SER A 182 8.76 8.14 20.94
CA SER A 182 8.96 7.95 22.39
C SER A 182 9.19 9.24 23.17
N GLN A 183 9.42 10.36 22.49
CA GLN A 183 9.56 11.69 23.12
C GLN A 183 8.21 12.36 23.43
N ALA A 184 7.10 11.73 23.10
CA ALA A 184 5.77 12.22 23.49
C ALA A 184 5.56 12.12 25.00
N ASP A 185 4.71 12.99 25.56
CA ASP A 185 4.37 12.96 26.99
C ASP A 185 3.63 11.66 27.37
N MET A 186 3.00 10.98 26.40
CA MET A 186 2.29 9.73 26.57
C MET A 186 2.30 8.90 25.30
N VAL A 187 2.73 7.66 25.40
CA VAL A 187 2.64 6.67 24.31
C VAL A 187 1.81 5.48 24.75
N VAL A 188 0.69 5.25 24.08
CA VAL A 188 -0.21 4.12 24.32
C VAL A 188 -0.11 3.13 23.18
N SER A 189 0.26 1.90 23.46
CA SER A 189 0.34 0.82 22.47
C SER A 189 -0.80 -0.17 22.62
N LEU A 190 -1.63 -0.32 21.57
CA LEU A 190 -2.69 -1.33 21.47
C LEU A 190 -2.18 -2.42 20.52
N ASN A 191 -1.75 -3.54 21.07
CA ASN A 191 -1.11 -4.60 20.28
C ASN A 191 -1.47 -6.00 20.83
N PRO A 192 -1.64 -7.03 19.99
CA PRO A 192 -1.81 -8.41 20.44
C PRO A 192 -0.50 -9.03 20.95
N PHE A 193 0.63 -8.39 20.70
CA PHE A 193 1.95 -8.83 21.15
C PHE A 193 2.51 -7.88 22.21
N LYS A 194 3.44 -8.37 23.02
CA LYS A 194 4.26 -7.53 23.90
C LYS A 194 5.30 -6.77 23.05
N ALA A 195 4.82 -5.78 22.31
CA ALA A 195 5.61 -4.95 21.42
C ALA A 195 5.72 -3.52 21.98
N ASN A 196 6.69 -2.76 21.50
CA ASN A 196 6.91 -1.35 21.90
C ASN A 196 7.20 -1.17 23.40
N LEU A 197 7.77 -2.19 24.05
CA LEU A 197 8.07 -2.16 25.50
C LEU A 197 9.05 -1.06 25.90
N ASP A 198 9.86 -0.64 24.98
CA ASP A 198 10.93 0.37 25.13
C ASP A 198 10.46 1.81 24.92
N ILE A 199 9.28 1.98 24.30
CA ILE A 199 8.77 3.31 23.95
C ILE A 199 7.37 3.61 24.52
N ALA A 200 6.61 2.60 24.96
CA ALA A 200 5.24 2.78 25.41
C ALA A 200 5.13 2.93 26.90
N ASP A 201 4.41 3.95 27.37
CA ASP A 201 4.05 4.15 28.78
C ASP A 201 2.92 3.20 29.21
N VAL A 202 2.00 2.90 28.27
CA VAL A 202 0.85 2.04 28.51
C VAL A 202 0.71 1.02 27.40
N LEU A 203 0.60 -0.26 27.79
CA LEU A 203 0.30 -1.36 26.87
C LEU A 203 -1.13 -1.86 27.15
N LEU A 204 -1.98 -1.77 26.13
CA LEU A 204 -3.33 -2.32 26.17
C LEU A 204 -3.38 -3.55 25.24
N PRO A 205 -3.57 -4.76 25.82
CA PRO A 205 -3.63 -5.97 25.01
C PRO A 205 -4.94 -6.03 24.23
N ILE A 206 -4.85 -6.17 22.93
CA ILE A 206 -6.00 -6.29 22.03
C ILE A 206 -5.99 -7.65 21.32
N ALA A 207 -7.18 -8.07 20.89
CA ALA A 207 -7.37 -9.33 20.19
C ALA A 207 -6.76 -9.27 18.77
N PRO A 208 -6.06 -10.34 18.29
CA PRO A 208 -5.61 -10.45 16.92
C PRO A 208 -6.79 -10.66 15.96
N PHE A 209 -6.51 -10.60 14.65
CA PHE A 209 -7.55 -10.71 13.61
C PHE A 209 -8.35 -12.03 13.65
N THR A 210 -7.78 -13.09 14.19
CA THR A 210 -8.48 -14.39 14.38
C THR A 210 -9.53 -14.36 15.49
N GLU A 211 -9.46 -13.40 16.38
CA GLU A 211 -10.27 -13.26 17.58
C GLU A 211 -11.20 -12.03 17.53
N THR A 212 -11.23 -11.33 16.40
CA THR A 212 -12.05 -10.13 16.21
C THR A 212 -12.82 -10.18 14.90
N ALA A 213 -13.93 -9.48 14.83
CA ALA A 213 -14.62 -9.22 13.57
C ALA A 213 -14.00 -8.02 12.86
N GLY A 214 -14.14 -7.98 11.55
CA GLY A 214 -13.66 -6.87 10.74
C GLY A 214 -14.27 -6.82 9.35
N THR A 215 -13.93 -5.79 8.60
CA THR A 215 -14.31 -5.63 7.19
C THR A 215 -13.12 -5.12 6.41
N TYR A 216 -12.78 -5.82 5.33
CA TYR A 216 -11.75 -5.41 4.38
C TYR A 216 -12.37 -4.96 3.07
N VAL A 217 -11.78 -3.94 2.47
CA VAL A 217 -12.13 -3.50 1.11
C VAL A 217 -10.94 -3.73 0.20
N ASN A 218 -11.13 -4.57 -0.81
CA ASN A 218 -10.06 -4.90 -1.74
C ASN A 218 -9.80 -3.78 -2.77
N THR A 219 -8.80 -3.97 -3.64
CA THR A 219 -8.42 -3.00 -4.68
C THR A 219 -9.51 -2.75 -5.74
N GLU A 220 -10.52 -3.62 -5.82
CA GLU A 220 -11.70 -3.45 -6.70
C GLU A 220 -12.85 -2.73 -6.01
N GLY A 221 -12.71 -2.33 -4.73
CA GLY A 221 -13.77 -1.69 -3.95
C GLY A 221 -14.79 -2.67 -3.36
N ARG A 222 -14.49 -3.98 -3.35
CA ARG A 222 -15.38 -4.97 -2.74
C ARG A 222 -15.17 -5.05 -1.24
N ALA A 223 -16.20 -4.72 -0.47
CA ALA A 223 -16.22 -4.91 0.97
C ALA A 223 -16.54 -6.36 1.33
N GLN A 224 -15.72 -6.95 2.19
CA GLN A 224 -15.84 -8.33 2.67
C GLN A 224 -15.67 -8.35 4.17
N SER A 225 -16.71 -8.80 4.88
CA SER A 225 -16.72 -8.87 6.35
C SER A 225 -16.38 -10.29 6.82
N PHE A 226 -15.84 -10.38 8.01
CA PHE A 226 -15.52 -11.63 8.70
C PHE A 226 -15.79 -11.49 10.19
N TYR A 227 -15.93 -12.63 10.85
CA TYR A 227 -16.06 -12.73 12.31
C TYR A 227 -14.83 -13.40 12.90
N GLY A 228 -14.62 -13.19 14.20
CA GLY A 228 -13.60 -13.92 14.94
C GLY A 228 -13.89 -15.43 14.92
N VAL A 229 -12.85 -16.23 14.70
CA VAL A 229 -12.95 -17.70 14.66
C VAL A 229 -12.99 -18.27 16.07
N VAL A 230 -12.29 -17.63 17.01
CA VAL A 230 -12.21 -18.01 18.43
C VAL A 230 -12.48 -16.79 19.31
N ARG A 231 -12.77 -17.03 20.58
CA ARG A 231 -12.95 -15.94 21.55
C ARG A 231 -11.61 -15.30 21.90
N PRO A 232 -11.59 -13.98 22.20
CA PRO A 232 -10.39 -13.31 22.69
C PRO A 232 -9.78 -14.01 23.90
N LEU A 233 -8.45 -14.13 23.90
CA LEU A 233 -7.71 -14.79 24.97
C LEU A 233 -7.69 -13.93 26.24
N GLY A 234 -8.09 -14.52 27.37
CA GLY A 234 -8.06 -13.86 28.67
C GLY A 234 -8.83 -12.54 28.71
N GLU A 235 -8.18 -11.48 29.18
CA GLU A 235 -8.79 -10.15 29.30
C GLU A 235 -8.66 -9.29 28.03
N THR A 236 -8.11 -9.84 26.94
CA THR A 236 -8.02 -9.09 25.67
C THR A 236 -9.40 -8.73 25.12
N ARG A 237 -9.46 -7.64 24.39
CA ARG A 237 -10.69 -7.18 23.72
C ARG A 237 -10.38 -6.80 22.27
N PRO A 238 -11.33 -6.88 21.35
CA PRO A 238 -11.18 -6.32 20.01
C PRO A 238 -10.75 -4.86 20.07
N GLY A 239 -9.77 -4.47 19.25
CA GLY A 239 -9.20 -3.12 19.27
C GLY A 239 -10.25 -2.02 19.12
N TRP A 240 -11.28 -2.23 18.28
CA TRP A 240 -12.37 -1.28 18.11
C TRP A 240 -13.17 -1.04 19.41
N LYS A 241 -13.35 -2.08 20.27
CA LYS A 241 -14.00 -1.91 21.57
C LYS A 241 -13.17 -1.09 22.54
N VAL A 242 -11.85 -1.29 22.52
CA VAL A 242 -10.92 -0.50 23.34
C VAL A 242 -10.96 0.98 22.91
N LEU A 243 -10.89 1.24 21.59
CA LEU A 243 -11.00 2.60 21.04
C LEU A 243 -12.35 3.24 21.36
N ARG A 244 -13.43 2.49 21.26
CA ARG A 244 -14.77 2.98 21.64
C ARG A 244 -14.81 3.45 23.08
N VAL A 245 -14.35 2.61 24.02
CA VAL A 245 -14.31 2.98 25.44
C VAL A 245 -13.42 4.19 25.67
N LEU A 246 -12.24 4.23 25.04
CA LEU A 246 -11.34 5.37 25.14
C LEU A 246 -12.02 6.66 24.62
N GLY A 247 -12.69 6.62 23.48
CA GLY A 247 -13.43 7.76 22.94
C GLY A 247 -14.55 8.24 23.87
N THR A 248 -15.30 7.31 24.46
CA THR A 248 -16.34 7.63 25.46
C THR A 248 -15.75 8.29 26.70
N LEU A 249 -14.64 7.77 27.25
CA LEU A 249 -13.95 8.33 28.42
C LEU A 249 -13.37 9.73 28.14
N LEU A 250 -12.99 10.00 26.91
CA LEU A 250 -12.51 11.31 26.46
C LEU A 250 -13.67 12.29 26.11
N GLY A 251 -14.92 11.85 26.23
CA GLY A 251 -16.08 12.68 25.90
C GLY A 251 -16.23 12.98 24.41
N LEU A 252 -15.66 12.15 23.53
CA LEU A 252 -15.73 12.33 22.10
C LEU A 252 -17.08 11.82 21.55
N PRO A 253 -17.74 12.52 20.63
CA PRO A 253 -18.95 12.05 19.98
C PRO A 253 -18.68 10.91 18.99
N GLY A 254 -19.68 10.06 18.74
CA GLY A 254 -19.60 9.02 17.73
C GLY A 254 -18.96 7.71 18.20
N PHE A 255 -18.93 7.48 19.51
CA PHE A 255 -18.37 6.25 20.14
C PHE A 255 -19.44 5.46 20.91
N GLU A 256 -20.69 5.52 20.47
CA GLU A 256 -21.84 4.89 21.14
C GLU A 256 -22.12 3.44 20.63
N GLN A 257 -21.46 3.02 19.55
CA GLN A 257 -21.71 1.72 18.90
C GLN A 257 -21.37 0.57 19.85
N GLU A 258 -22.28 -0.40 19.99
CA GLU A 258 -22.10 -1.58 20.83
C GLU A 258 -21.73 -2.83 20.04
N THR A 259 -22.09 -2.88 18.74
CA THR A 259 -21.86 -4.01 17.85
C THR A 259 -20.96 -3.65 16.68
N ILE A 260 -20.31 -4.66 16.09
CA ILE A 260 -19.47 -4.46 14.89
C ILE A 260 -20.32 -4.08 13.67
N GLU A 261 -21.57 -4.50 13.64
CA GLU A 261 -22.54 -4.15 12.60
C GLU A 261 -22.85 -2.66 12.64
N GLU A 262 -23.07 -2.09 13.82
CA GLU A 262 -23.27 -0.65 14.01
C GLU A 262 -22.02 0.15 13.61
N VAL A 263 -20.83 -0.29 14.02
CA VAL A 263 -19.55 0.32 13.59
C VAL A 263 -19.44 0.29 12.07
N ARG A 264 -19.71 -0.85 11.45
CA ARG A 264 -19.68 -0.99 10.00
C ARG A 264 -20.69 -0.08 9.32
N GLN A 265 -21.91 -0.02 9.82
CA GLN A 265 -22.96 0.84 9.27
C GLN A 265 -22.60 2.34 9.37
N ALA A 266 -22.00 2.74 10.48
CA ALA A 266 -21.54 4.11 10.66
C ALA A 266 -20.33 4.46 9.78
N ALA A 267 -19.41 3.51 9.59
CA ALA A 267 -18.16 3.74 8.88
C ALA A 267 -18.28 3.61 7.35
N LEU A 268 -19.13 2.69 6.85
CA LEU A 268 -19.26 2.43 5.43
C LEU A 268 -20.46 3.18 4.85
N PRO A 269 -20.25 4.12 3.92
CA PRO A 269 -21.34 4.80 3.23
C PRO A 269 -22.14 3.81 2.38
N ALA A 270 -23.43 4.10 2.20
CA ALA A 270 -24.36 3.24 1.47
C ALA A 270 -23.97 3.05 -0.02
N GLN A 271 -23.24 4.00 -0.61
CA GLN A 271 -22.72 3.90 -1.98
C GLN A 271 -21.20 4.04 -1.98
N LEU A 272 -20.56 3.00 -2.42
CA LEU A 272 -19.14 2.76 -2.32
C LEU A 272 -18.32 3.33 -3.48
N THR A 273 -18.89 3.33 -4.66
CA THR A 273 -18.22 3.58 -5.93
C THR A 273 -17.79 5.03 -6.12
N ASP A 274 -18.49 5.99 -5.52
CA ASP A 274 -18.29 7.41 -5.81
C ASP A 274 -17.03 8.02 -5.16
N ARG A 275 -16.41 7.30 -4.21
CA ARG A 275 -15.21 7.75 -3.48
C ARG A 275 -13.92 7.07 -3.90
N LEU A 276 -14.00 6.03 -4.74
CA LEU A 276 -12.83 5.28 -5.19
C LEU A 276 -12.45 5.72 -6.59
N SER A 277 -11.41 6.53 -6.70
CA SER A 277 -10.87 6.96 -7.96
C SER A 277 -9.34 7.01 -7.92
N ASN A 278 -8.71 6.49 -8.97
CA ASN A 278 -7.28 6.68 -9.24
C ASN A 278 -7.04 7.91 -10.14
N ALA A 279 -8.06 8.68 -10.46
CA ALA A 279 -7.91 9.87 -11.30
C ALA A 279 -7.05 10.92 -10.60
N THR A 280 -6.16 11.53 -11.36
CA THR A 280 -5.30 12.60 -10.88
C THR A 280 -5.27 13.75 -11.89
N THR A 281 -5.20 14.97 -11.38
CA THR A 281 -4.94 16.18 -12.15
C THR A 281 -3.52 16.70 -11.93
N ALA A 282 -2.66 15.92 -11.25
CA ALA A 282 -1.30 16.31 -10.95
C ALA A 282 -0.49 16.45 -12.26
N SER A 283 0.29 17.50 -12.34
CA SER A 283 1.30 17.65 -13.41
C SER A 283 2.44 16.65 -13.21
N VAL A 284 3.04 16.25 -14.34
CA VAL A 284 4.20 15.36 -14.30
C VAL A 284 5.47 16.18 -14.07
N ASP A 285 6.23 15.81 -13.06
CA ASP A 285 7.54 16.36 -12.76
C ASP A 285 8.59 15.25 -13.01
N THR A 286 9.43 15.42 -14.05
CA THR A 286 10.50 14.50 -14.44
C THR A 286 11.85 14.83 -13.80
N SER A 287 11.93 15.85 -12.95
CA SER A 287 13.18 16.19 -12.29
C SER A 287 13.69 15.01 -11.45
N ALA A 288 14.99 14.74 -11.54
CA ALA A 288 15.62 13.66 -10.80
C ALA A 288 15.47 13.88 -9.28
N VAL A 289 15.18 12.82 -8.58
CA VAL A 289 15.08 12.80 -7.11
C VAL A 289 15.96 11.68 -6.60
N GLU A 290 16.91 11.99 -5.75
CA GLU A 290 17.59 10.98 -4.95
C GLU A 290 16.60 10.45 -3.89
N HIS A 291 15.91 9.39 -4.22
CA HIS A 291 14.99 8.75 -3.30
C HIS A 291 14.93 7.25 -3.59
N HIS A 292 15.07 6.48 -2.52
CA HIS A 292 14.82 5.05 -2.56
C HIS A 292 13.46 4.80 -1.91
N PRO A 293 12.46 4.28 -2.66
CA PRO A 293 11.20 3.90 -2.05
C PRO A 293 11.45 2.91 -0.90
N CYS A 294 10.91 3.21 0.27
CA CYS A 294 10.99 2.28 1.38
C CYS A 294 9.97 1.17 1.16
N VAL A 295 10.45 0.00 0.80
CA VAL A 295 9.62 -1.20 0.61
C VAL A 295 10.25 -2.31 1.45
N ALA A 296 9.53 -2.75 2.47
CA ALA A 296 9.95 -3.88 3.28
C ALA A 296 9.32 -5.18 2.76
N SER A 297 10.00 -6.28 3.02
CA SER A 297 9.52 -7.61 2.70
C SER A 297 8.40 -8.02 3.67
N ILE A 298 7.49 -8.90 3.22
CA ILE A 298 6.45 -9.51 4.07
C ILE A 298 7.05 -10.21 5.29
N TYR A 299 8.29 -10.69 5.20
CA TYR A 299 9.00 -11.31 6.32
C TYR A 299 9.33 -10.32 7.46
N GLN A 300 9.34 -9.04 7.16
CA GLN A 300 9.57 -7.96 8.11
C GLN A 300 8.27 -7.24 8.48
N LEU A 301 7.39 -6.98 7.50
CA LEU A 301 6.18 -6.18 7.69
C LEU A 301 5.09 -6.90 8.48
N ASP A 302 4.90 -8.21 8.28
CA ASP A 302 3.83 -8.93 8.99
C ASP A 302 4.25 -9.30 10.40
N GLY A 303 3.46 -8.86 11.39
CA GLY A 303 3.74 -9.07 12.82
C GLY A 303 3.80 -10.54 13.24
N ILE A 304 3.10 -11.45 12.56
CA ILE A 304 3.14 -12.90 12.81
C ILE A 304 4.35 -13.50 12.11
N VAL A 305 4.56 -13.17 10.84
CA VAL A 305 5.65 -13.72 10.02
C VAL A 305 7.01 -13.34 10.60
N ARG A 306 7.22 -12.09 11.03
CA ARG A 306 8.50 -11.67 11.66
C ARG A 306 8.78 -12.37 12.99
N ARG A 307 7.76 -12.92 13.66
CA ARG A 307 7.86 -13.68 14.91
C ARG A 307 7.88 -15.20 14.70
N ALA A 308 7.79 -15.69 13.46
CA ALA A 308 7.81 -17.12 13.14
C ALA A 308 9.22 -17.58 12.80
N PRO A 309 9.98 -18.24 13.73
CA PRO A 309 11.37 -18.62 13.48
C PRO A 309 11.57 -19.47 12.23
N SER A 310 10.63 -20.40 11.96
CA SER A 310 10.68 -21.26 10.77
C SER A 310 10.60 -20.47 9.47
N LEU A 311 9.81 -19.40 9.42
CA LEU A 311 9.71 -18.53 8.24
C LEU A 311 10.95 -17.66 8.08
N GLN A 312 11.51 -17.14 9.19
CA GLN A 312 12.73 -16.34 9.17
C GLN A 312 13.98 -17.13 8.73
N LEU A 313 13.96 -18.45 8.84
CA LEU A 313 15.05 -19.32 8.39
C LEU A 313 14.99 -19.65 6.89
N THR A 314 13.94 -19.25 6.18
CA THR A 314 13.83 -19.50 4.73
C THR A 314 14.85 -18.68 3.93
N ALA A 315 15.22 -19.17 2.76
CA ALA A 315 16.13 -18.46 1.85
C ALA A 315 15.56 -17.09 1.44
N ASP A 316 14.26 -17.02 1.26
CA ASP A 316 13.55 -15.78 0.90
C ASP A 316 13.62 -14.71 1.99
N ALA A 317 13.48 -15.12 3.26
CA ALA A 317 13.59 -14.16 4.39
C ALA A 317 15.02 -13.65 4.58
N ARG A 318 16.02 -14.51 4.32
CA ARG A 318 17.44 -14.14 4.45
C ARG A 318 17.96 -13.26 3.31
N GLY A 319 17.28 -13.28 2.17
CA GLY A 319 17.58 -12.44 1.01
C GLY A 319 16.67 -11.21 0.88
N ALA A 320 15.87 -10.92 1.89
CA ALA A 320 14.90 -9.85 1.89
C ALA A 320 15.45 -8.56 2.51
#